data_7e5bc06f5b060b8b2155c610fd28d8db
#
_entry.id   7e5bc06f5b060b8b2155c610fd28d8db
#
_cell.length_a   1.000
_cell.length_b   1.000
_cell.length_c   1.000
_cell.angle_alpha   90.00
_cell.angle_beta   90.00
_cell.angle_gamma   90.00
#
_symmetry.space_group_name_H-M   'P 1'
#
loop_
_entity.id
_entity.type
_entity.pdbx_description
1 polymer ?
#
loop_
_entity_poly.entity_id
_entity_poly.type
_entity_poly.pdbx_seq_one_letter_code
_entity_poly.pdbx_strand_id
1 'polypeptide(L)'
;TGVIGKPMPMSILEEAISKIVVNGNADDFAKAILTTDKDTKTCVVTEHFNRDLVTMAGVAKGSGMIHPNMATMLSFITCDANINSKTLKHALNEVVDVTFNQITIDGDTSTNDMVVIMSNGCTNNKEIIHNSDDYEKFKRMLEHVMKDLAKKIAKDGEGATKLIEVSVEGARNSSAAKMIAKSIVGSSLVKTAIFGEDPNWGRIIAAVGHTDTHFNIDNIDIYICLLYTSDAAD
;
A
#
# COMPACT_ATOMS: atom_id res chain seq x y z
N THR A 1 -11.22 4.74 -12.46
CA THR A 1 -12.30 4.11 -11.71
C THR A 1 -13.62 4.80 -12.05
N GLY A 2 -14.63 4.07 -12.30
CA GLY A 2 -15.95 4.59 -12.65
C GLY A 2 -16.97 3.46 -12.56
N VAL A 3 -18.16 3.71 -13.09
CA VAL A 3 -19.21 2.68 -13.13
C VAL A 3 -18.92 1.70 -14.27
N ILE A 4 -18.82 0.41 -13.96
CA ILE A 4 -18.62 -0.64 -14.95
C ILE A 4 -19.73 -0.58 -16.02
N GLY A 5 -19.34 -0.64 -17.29
CA GLY A 5 -20.26 -0.60 -18.42
C GLY A 5 -20.73 0.78 -18.88
N LYS A 6 -20.28 1.87 -18.20
CA LYS A 6 -20.51 3.24 -18.69
C LYS A 6 -19.30 3.74 -19.49
N PRO A 7 -19.51 4.36 -20.67
CA PRO A 7 -18.44 4.97 -21.43
C PRO A 7 -17.86 6.18 -20.71
N MET A 8 -16.57 6.43 -20.93
CA MET A 8 -15.91 7.64 -20.43
C MET A 8 -16.49 8.90 -21.07
N PRO A 9 -16.69 9.98 -20.32
CA PRO A 9 -17.18 11.25 -20.85
C PRO A 9 -16.04 12.01 -21.56
N MET A 10 -15.68 11.57 -22.78
CA MET A 10 -14.49 12.04 -23.48
C MET A 10 -14.44 13.55 -23.69
N SER A 11 -15.57 14.19 -24.00
CA SER A 11 -15.61 15.65 -24.19
C SER A 11 -15.24 16.42 -22.93
N ILE A 12 -15.66 15.94 -21.75
CA ILE A 12 -15.29 16.55 -20.47
C ILE A 12 -13.80 16.35 -20.19
N LEU A 13 -13.27 15.17 -20.51
CA LEU A 13 -11.84 14.88 -20.33
C LEU A 13 -10.97 15.73 -21.23
N GLU A 14 -11.31 15.88 -22.51
CA GLU A 14 -10.59 16.74 -23.48
C GLU A 14 -10.58 18.21 -23.02
N GLU A 15 -11.72 18.72 -22.56
CA GLU A 15 -11.81 20.05 -21.99
C GLU A 15 -10.97 20.21 -20.71
N ALA A 16 -11.00 19.22 -19.81
CA ALA A 16 -10.21 19.23 -18.58
C ALA A 16 -8.72 19.20 -18.86
N ILE A 17 -8.26 18.36 -19.81
CA ILE A 17 -6.86 18.27 -20.20
C ILE A 17 -6.33 19.61 -20.70
N SER A 18 -7.12 20.35 -21.47
CA SER A 18 -6.74 21.69 -21.96
C SER A 18 -6.55 22.74 -20.87
N LYS A 19 -7.10 22.50 -19.67
CA LYS A 19 -7.05 23.40 -18.52
C LYS A 19 -6.01 23.00 -17.47
N ILE A 20 -5.27 21.92 -17.68
CA ILE A 20 -4.26 21.46 -16.73
C ILE A 20 -3.17 22.54 -16.56
N VAL A 21 -2.85 22.84 -15.30
CA VAL A 21 -1.75 23.74 -14.94
C VAL A 21 -0.70 23.00 -14.12
N VAL A 22 0.57 23.30 -14.35
CA VAL A 22 1.69 22.61 -13.69
C VAL A 22 1.78 22.91 -12.19
N ASN A 23 1.31 24.08 -11.76
CA ASN A 23 1.38 24.55 -10.37
C ASN A 23 0.04 24.38 -9.63
N GLY A 24 -0.66 23.29 -9.87
CA GLY A 24 -1.90 22.96 -9.16
C GLY A 24 -1.67 22.61 -7.69
N ASN A 25 -2.75 22.61 -6.92
CA ASN A 25 -2.73 22.22 -5.51
C ASN A 25 -2.73 20.68 -5.38
N ALA A 26 -1.76 20.12 -4.70
CA ALA A 26 -1.67 18.67 -4.45
C ALA A 26 -2.85 18.14 -3.61
N ASP A 27 -3.37 18.94 -2.68
CA ASP A 27 -4.55 18.57 -1.87
C ASP A 27 -5.81 18.44 -2.71
N ASP A 28 -5.98 19.26 -3.73
CA ASP A 28 -7.11 19.17 -4.64
C ASP A 28 -7.04 17.89 -5.47
N PHE A 29 -5.82 17.50 -5.92
CA PHE A 29 -5.60 16.23 -6.58
C PHE A 29 -5.92 15.06 -5.66
N ALA A 30 -5.42 15.09 -4.41
CA ALA A 30 -5.65 14.03 -3.43
C ALA A 30 -7.15 13.84 -3.13
N LYS A 31 -7.93 14.93 -3.08
CA LYS A 31 -9.38 14.88 -2.92
C LYS A 31 -10.11 14.42 -4.17
N ALA A 32 -9.66 14.84 -5.36
CA ALA A 32 -10.34 14.56 -6.62
C ALA A 32 -10.31 13.08 -7.01
N ILE A 33 -9.32 12.30 -6.56
CA ILE A 33 -9.21 10.87 -6.85
C ILE A 33 -10.06 9.99 -5.93
N LEU A 34 -10.62 10.54 -4.84
CA LEU A 34 -11.43 9.78 -3.87
C LEU A 34 -12.77 9.35 -4.51
N THR A 35 -13.25 8.19 -4.06
CA THR A 35 -14.59 7.69 -4.41
C THR A 35 -15.43 7.46 -3.16
N THR A 36 -15.27 6.33 -2.48
CA THR A 36 -15.91 6.00 -1.21
C THR A 36 -14.99 6.24 -0.01
N ASP A 37 -13.78 6.68 -0.28
CA ASP A 37 -12.77 7.04 0.74
C ASP A 37 -13.29 8.15 1.65
N LYS A 38 -13.00 8.06 2.95
CA LYS A 38 -13.34 9.10 3.94
C LYS A 38 -12.27 10.19 4.01
N ASP A 39 -10.99 9.77 3.88
CA ASP A 39 -9.84 10.64 4.07
C ASP A 39 -8.87 10.57 2.90
N THR A 40 -8.17 11.68 2.65
CA THR A 40 -7.05 11.71 1.71
C THR A 40 -5.85 10.93 2.28
N LYS A 41 -5.13 10.23 1.41
CA LYS A 41 -3.99 9.40 1.79
C LYS A 41 -2.75 9.94 1.09
N THR A 42 -1.93 10.64 1.84
CA THR A 42 -0.69 11.26 1.36
C THR A 42 0.49 10.88 2.26
N CYS A 43 1.67 10.77 1.70
CA CYS A 43 2.91 10.55 2.42
C CYS A 43 4.05 11.30 1.73
N VAL A 44 4.87 12.00 2.49
CA VAL A 44 6.06 12.69 1.98
C VAL A 44 7.26 12.32 2.84
N VAL A 45 8.36 11.97 2.19
CA VAL A 45 9.62 11.66 2.87
C VAL A 45 10.77 12.34 2.16
N THR A 46 11.81 12.64 2.92
CA THR A 46 13.07 13.17 2.41
C THR A 46 14.23 12.33 2.92
N GLU A 47 15.24 12.13 2.09
CA GLU A 47 16.44 11.37 2.45
C GLU A 47 17.66 11.95 1.76
N HIS A 48 18.81 11.94 2.47
CA HIS A 48 20.06 12.43 1.93
C HIS A 48 20.75 11.38 1.06
N PHE A 49 21.03 11.72 -0.19
CA PHE A 49 21.91 10.98 -1.08
C PHE A 49 23.21 11.76 -1.21
N ASN A 50 24.20 11.40 -0.41
CA ASN A 50 25.41 12.19 -0.14
C ASN A 50 25.06 13.59 0.41
N ARG A 51 25.24 14.64 -0.39
CA ARG A 51 24.95 16.03 -0.01
C ARG A 51 23.61 16.54 -0.51
N ASP A 52 22.98 15.76 -1.38
CA ASP A 52 21.73 16.14 -2.04
C ASP A 52 20.54 15.58 -1.28
N LEU A 53 19.52 16.39 -1.07
CA LEU A 53 18.27 15.99 -0.43
C LEU A 53 17.29 15.56 -1.50
N VAL A 54 16.95 14.28 -1.51
CA VAL A 54 15.91 13.72 -2.38
C VAL A 54 14.58 13.73 -1.66
N THR A 55 13.52 14.14 -2.35
CA THR A 55 12.15 14.16 -1.87
C THR A 55 11.31 13.17 -2.65
N MET A 56 10.51 12.40 -1.94
CA MET A 56 9.51 11.51 -2.52
C MET A 56 8.15 11.78 -1.88
N ALA A 57 7.13 11.96 -2.71
CA ALA A 57 5.76 12.18 -2.28
C ALA A 57 4.82 11.16 -2.93
N GLY A 58 3.90 10.63 -2.17
CA GLY A 58 2.90 9.69 -2.64
C GLY A 58 1.49 10.13 -2.26
N VAL A 59 0.56 9.89 -3.17
CA VAL A 59 -0.89 10.03 -2.96
C VAL A 59 -1.54 8.72 -3.37
N ALA A 60 -2.49 8.24 -2.59
CA ALA A 60 -3.25 7.05 -2.93
C ALA A 60 -4.74 7.21 -2.61
N LYS A 61 -5.56 6.38 -3.24
CA LYS A 61 -6.97 6.22 -2.90
C LYS A 61 -7.36 4.76 -2.92
N GLY A 62 -8.37 4.40 -2.16
CA GLY A 62 -8.98 3.08 -2.08
C GLY A 62 -9.60 2.85 -0.72
N SER A 63 -10.79 2.25 -0.69
CA SER A 63 -11.52 1.91 0.53
C SER A 63 -12.41 0.67 0.37
N GLY A 64 -12.74 0.27 -0.86
CA GLY A 64 -13.50 -0.94 -1.19
C GLY A 64 -12.98 -1.60 -2.45
N MET A 65 -13.35 -2.89 -2.66
CA MET A 65 -12.84 -3.75 -3.72
C MET A 65 -11.30 -3.84 -3.64
N ILE A 66 -10.78 -4.13 -2.42
CA ILE A 66 -9.34 -4.17 -2.13
C ILE A 66 -8.94 -5.58 -1.69
N HIS A 67 -8.40 -6.33 -2.64
CA HIS A 67 -7.67 -7.58 -2.41
C HIS A 67 -6.58 -7.69 -3.47
N PRO A 68 -5.46 -7.01 -3.32
CA PRO A 68 -4.46 -6.94 -4.36
C PRO A 68 -3.80 -8.31 -4.69
N ASN A 69 -3.96 -8.69 -5.91
CA ASN A 69 -2.96 -9.15 -6.84
C ASN A 69 -2.83 -8.07 -7.93
N MET A 70 -2.75 -6.80 -7.46
CA MET A 70 -3.00 -5.52 -8.09
C MET A 70 -4.50 -5.21 -8.20
N ALA A 71 -5.10 -4.48 -7.22
CA ALA A 71 -6.55 -4.26 -7.07
C ALA A 71 -6.95 -2.80 -6.79
N THR A 72 -8.22 -2.42 -6.83
CA THR A 72 -8.93 -1.11 -6.96
C THR A 72 -8.34 0.06 -6.16
N MET A 73 -7.05 0.20 -6.23
CA MET A 73 -6.37 1.37 -5.69
C MET A 73 -5.72 2.16 -6.82
N LEU A 74 -5.65 3.43 -6.65
CA LEU A 74 -4.76 4.27 -7.44
C LEU A 74 -3.69 4.82 -6.51
N SER A 75 -2.44 4.73 -6.94
CA SER A 75 -1.32 5.38 -6.25
C SER A 75 -0.42 6.10 -7.24
N PHE A 76 -0.14 7.34 -6.93
CA PHE A 76 0.74 8.20 -7.71
C PHE A 76 1.88 8.64 -6.81
N ILE A 77 3.11 8.29 -7.18
CA ILE A 77 4.31 8.60 -6.45
C ILE A 77 5.20 9.48 -7.32
N THR A 78 5.68 10.57 -6.79
CA THR A 78 6.61 11.49 -7.46
C THR A 78 7.90 11.58 -6.67
N CYS A 79 9.01 11.74 -7.38
CA CYS A 79 10.34 11.87 -6.79
C CYS A 79 11.18 12.83 -7.64
N ASP A 80 12.18 13.45 -7.04
CA ASP A 80 13.14 14.31 -7.73
C ASP A 80 14.52 13.65 -7.94
N ALA A 81 14.69 12.38 -7.53
CA ALA A 81 15.92 11.63 -7.67
C ALA A 81 16.36 11.44 -9.12
N ASN A 82 17.68 11.48 -9.34
CA ASN A 82 18.29 11.06 -10.60
C ASN A 82 18.39 9.53 -10.64
N ILE A 83 17.43 8.90 -11.31
CA ILE A 83 17.29 7.44 -11.46
C ILE A 83 16.69 7.13 -12.83
N ASN A 84 17.24 6.16 -13.54
CA ASN A 84 16.69 5.80 -14.85
C ASN A 84 15.42 4.96 -14.74
N SER A 85 14.60 4.96 -15.77
CA SER A 85 13.28 4.31 -15.79
C SER A 85 13.33 2.80 -15.55
N LYS A 86 14.39 2.11 -15.99
CA LYS A 86 14.56 0.66 -15.79
C LYS A 86 14.81 0.34 -14.31
N THR A 87 15.72 1.07 -13.68
CA THR A 87 16.01 0.94 -12.24
C THR A 87 14.81 1.31 -11.39
N LEU A 88 14.10 2.39 -11.77
CA LEU A 88 12.87 2.82 -11.10
C LEU A 88 11.77 1.74 -11.15
N LYS A 89 11.59 1.11 -12.31
CA LYS A 89 10.64 0.01 -12.49
C LYS A 89 11.00 -1.22 -11.66
N HIS A 90 12.28 -1.55 -11.53
CA HIS A 90 12.74 -2.64 -10.65
C HIS A 90 12.38 -2.35 -9.20
N ALA A 91 12.70 -1.16 -8.70
CA ALA A 91 12.36 -0.77 -7.33
C ALA A 91 10.85 -0.84 -7.08
N LEU A 92 10.03 -0.34 -8.00
CA LEU A 92 8.57 -0.41 -7.88
C LEU A 92 8.07 -1.85 -7.78
N ASN A 93 8.53 -2.74 -8.65
CA ASN A 93 8.09 -4.14 -8.67
C ASN A 93 8.47 -4.87 -7.37
N GLU A 94 9.67 -4.65 -6.83
CA GLU A 94 10.09 -5.26 -5.57
C GLU A 94 9.28 -4.74 -4.39
N VAL A 95 8.99 -3.44 -4.35
CA VAL A 95 8.33 -2.80 -3.21
C VAL A 95 6.82 -3.01 -3.23
N VAL A 96 6.16 -3.03 -4.39
CA VAL A 96 4.71 -3.27 -4.46
C VAL A 96 4.33 -4.62 -3.87
N ASP A 97 5.20 -5.63 -4.05
CA ASP A 97 4.97 -6.99 -3.57
C ASP A 97 5.04 -7.15 -2.04
N VAL A 98 5.72 -6.23 -1.36
CA VAL A 98 5.83 -6.21 0.11
C VAL A 98 4.99 -5.12 0.77
N THR A 99 4.25 -4.34 -0.01
CA THR A 99 3.40 -3.24 0.47
C THR A 99 1.96 -3.39 0.01
N PHE A 100 1.57 -2.79 -1.11
CA PHE A 100 0.18 -2.81 -1.58
C PHE A 100 -0.35 -4.23 -1.81
N ASN A 101 0.45 -5.17 -2.30
CA ASN A 101 0.03 -6.57 -2.47
C ASN A 101 -0.21 -7.32 -1.15
N GLN A 102 0.09 -6.71 0.00
CA GLN A 102 -0.11 -7.32 1.31
C GLN A 102 -1.39 -6.89 2.03
N ILE A 103 -2.12 -5.89 1.52
CA ILE A 103 -3.37 -5.46 2.15
C ILE A 103 -4.58 -6.20 1.59
N THR A 104 -5.66 -6.25 2.35
CA THR A 104 -7.00 -6.66 1.89
C THR A 104 -8.07 -6.01 2.75
N ILE A 105 -9.20 -5.62 2.14
CA ILE A 105 -10.38 -5.09 2.83
C ILE A 105 -11.53 -6.08 2.75
N ASP A 106 -11.95 -6.48 1.56
CA ASP A 106 -13.16 -7.26 1.32
C ASP A 106 -12.92 -8.59 0.58
N GLY A 107 -11.70 -8.84 0.12
CA GLY A 107 -11.36 -10.04 -0.64
C GLY A 107 -11.64 -9.94 -2.15
N ASP A 108 -12.21 -8.82 -2.63
CA ASP A 108 -12.56 -8.63 -4.03
C ASP A 108 -11.43 -7.91 -4.79
N THR A 109 -11.03 -8.46 -5.92
CA THR A 109 -10.01 -7.89 -6.80
C THR A 109 -10.64 -6.99 -7.85
N SER A 110 -10.08 -5.79 -8.04
CA SER A 110 -10.54 -4.85 -9.06
C SER A 110 -9.98 -5.14 -10.44
N THR A 111 -10.55 -4.46 -11.43
CA THR A 111 -10.12 -4.48 -12.83
C THR A 111 -9.22 -3.32 -13.22
N ASN A 112 -8.98 -2.34 -12.35
CA ASN A 112 -8.42 -1.03 -12.72
C ASN A 112 -7.33 -0.49 -11.80
N ASP A 113 -6.56 -1.37 -11.15
CA ASP A 113 -5.50 -0.91 -10.24
C ASP A 113 -4.31 -0.33 -10.96
N MET A 114 -3.74 0.68 -10.33
CA MET A 114 -2.56 1.32 -10.88
C MET A 114 -1.67 1.88 -9.78
N VAL A 115 -0.38 1.57 -9.84
CA VAL A 115 0.68 2.26 -9.12
C VAL A 115 1.64 2.86 -10.13
N VAL A 116 1.80 4.18 -10.07
CA VAL A 116 2.71 4.91 -10.93
C VAL A 116 3.75 5.61 -10.08
N ILE A 117 5.01 5.47 -10.45
CA ILE A 117 6.11 6.28 -9.91
C ILE A 117 6.77 7.08 -11.04
N MET A 118 7.00 8.35 -10.78
CA MET A 118 7.66 9.27 -11.71
C MET A 118 8.81 9.95 -10.98
N SER A 119 9.97 10.06 -11.64
CA SER A 119 11.09 10.84 -11.14
C SER A 119 11.53 11.82 -12.22
N ASN A 120 11.70 13.10 -11.84
CA ASN A 120 12.07 14.15 -12.78
C ASN A 120 13.59 14.40 -12.84
N GLY A 121 14.39 13.79 -11.93
CA GLY A 121 15.83 13.93 -11.90
C GLY A 121 16.34 15.34 -11.56
N CYS A 122 15.51 16.18 -10.92
CA CYS A 122 15.91 17.56 -10.60
C CYS A 122 16.92 17.67 -9.47
N THR A 123 17.09 16.61 -8.67
CA THR A 123 18.12 16.54 -7.64
C THR A 123 19.47 16.21 -8.30
N ASN A 124 20.55 16.88 -7.86
CA ASN A 124 21.90 16.68 -8.41
C ASN A 124 22.60 15.42 -7.89
N ASN A 125 21.88 14.50 -7.29
CA ASN A 125 22.44 13.25 -6.82
C ASN A 125 23.07 12.46 -7.99
N LYS A 126 24.12 11.70 -7.69
CA LYS A 126 24.66 10.73 -8.64
C LYS A 126 23.56 9.76 -9.08
N GLU A 127 23.54 9.38 -10.35
CA GLU A 127 22.53 8.43 -10.86
C GLU A 127 22.48 7.18 -9.98
N ILE A 128 21.28 6.84 -9.52
CA ILE A 128 21.02 5.65 -8.71
C ILE A 128 21.01 4.44 -9.63
N ILE A 129 21.93 3.51 -9.38
CA ILE A 129 22.15 2.31 -10.19
C ILE A 129 21.64 1.09 -9.41
N HIS A 130 20.96 0.17 -10.09
CA HIS A 130 20.49 -1.08 -9.51
C HIS A 130 21.60 -1.84 -8.78
N ASN A 131 21.30 -2.41 -7.62
CA ASN A 131 22.23 -3.12 -6.73
C ASN A 131 23.33 -2.24 -6.08
N SER A 132 23.18 -0.92 -6.04
CA SER A 132 24.05 -0.03 -5.27
C SER A 132 23.48 0.27 -3.88
N ASP A 133 24.32 0.79 -2.97
CA ASP A 133 23.85 1.23 -1.64
C ASP A 133 22.80 2.34 -1.75
N ASP A 134 22.94 3.23 -2.73
CA ASP A 134 21.97 4.28 -3.03
C ASP A 134 20.63 3.67 -3.54
N TYR A 135 20.68 2.57 -4.30
CA TYR A 135 19.48 1.84 -4.72
C TYR A 135 18.74 1.22 -3.51
N GLU A 136 19.45 0.58 -2.60
CA GLU A 136 18.84 0.03 -1.39
C GLU A 136 18.26 1.14 -0.49
N LYS A 137 18.90 2.28 -0.42
CA LYS A 137 18.39 3.46 0.27
C LYS A 137 17.12 4.00 -0.39
N PHE A 138 17.11 4.15 -1.71
CA PHE A 138 15.95 4.56 -2.49
C PHE A 138 14.78 3.60 -2.31
N LYS A 139 15.06 2.30 -2.35
CA LYS A 139 14.06 1.25 -2.15
C LYS A 139 13.42 1.33 -0.76
N ARG A 140 14.21 1.53 0.30
CA ARG A 140 13.65 1.73 1.66
C ARG A 140 12.78 2.99 1.74
N MET A 141 13.17 4.07 1.08
CA MET A 141 12.39 5.31 1.01
C MET A 141 11.04 5.06 0.30
N LEU A 142 11.07 4.35 -0.83
CA LEU A 142 9.87 3.96 -1.57
C LEU A 142 8.98 3.01 -0.76
N GLU A 143 9.57 2.02 -0.08
CA GLU A 143 8.85 1.09 0.79
C GLU A 143 8.14 1.82 1.93
N HIS A 144 8.79 2.80 2.55
CA HIS A 144 8.18 3.61 3.59
C HIS A 144 6.93 4.33 3.09
N VAL A 145 7.04 5.04 1.95
CA VAL A 145 5.90 5.75 1.34
C VAL A 145 4.76 4.78 1.01
N MET A 146 5.07 3.70 0.31
CA MET A 146 4.04 2.75 -0.14
C MET A 146 3.41 1.98 1.02
N LYS A 147 4.17 1.65 2.07
CA LYS A 147 3.67 0.97 3.27
C LYS A 147 2.75 1.87 4.08
N ASP A 148 3.09 3.14 4.24
CA ASP A 148 2.24 4.13 4.91
C ASP A 148 0.92 4.31 4.15
N LEU A 149 0.98 4.50 2.83
CA LEU A 149 -0.22 4.60 1.99
C LEU A 149 -1.07 3.32 2.03
N ALA A 150 -0.45 2.14 1.99
CA ALA A 150 -1.15 0.86 2.07
C ALA A 150 -1.89 0.70 3.41
N LYS A 151 -1.26 1.08 4.53
CA LYS A 151 -1.90 1.08 5.84
C LYS A 151 -3.06 2.08 5.92
N LYS A 152 -2.92 3.28 5.35
CA LYS A 152 -3.99 4.27 5.26
C LYS A 152 -5.19 3.77 4.45
N ILE A 153 -4.95 3.06 3.33
CA ILE A 153 -6.02 2.41 2.56
C ILE A 153 -6.74 1.36 3.41
N ALA A 154 -6.00 0.46 4.05
CA ALA A 154 -6.60 -0.59 4.87
C ALA A 154 -7.37 -0.03 6.08
N LYS A 155 -6.87 1.04 6.70
CA LYS A 155 -7.52 1.73 7.83
C LYS A 155 -8.83 2.39 7.42
N ASP A 156 -8.88 2.96 6.21
CA ASP A 156 -10.06 3.66 5.65
C ASP A 156 -11.03 2.72 4.91
N GLY A 157 -10.88 1.41 5.10
CA GLY A 157 -11.76 0.41 4.48
C GLY A 157 -13.24 0.66 4.75
N GLU A 158 -14.10 0.40 3.77
CA GLU A 158 -15.55 0.56 3.89
C GLU A 158 -16.10 -0.21 5.11
N GLY A 159 -16.71 0.52 6.05
CA GLY A 159 -17.21 -0.04 7.30
C GLY A 159 -16.15 -0.44 8.33
N ALA A 160 -14.86 -0.22 8.04
CA ALA A 160 -13.79 -0.56 8.98
C ALA A 160 -13.85 0.30 10.24
N THR A 161 -13.71 -0.36 11.38
CA THR A 161 -13.60 0.27 12.72
C THR A 161 -12.24 0.00 13.35
N LYS A 162 -11.49 -0.97 12.81
CA LYS A 162 -10.19 -1.41 13.33
C LYS A 162 -9.26 -1.73 12.17
N LEU A 163 -7.96 -1.47 12.36
CA LEU A 163 -6.89 -1.93 11.47
C LEU A 163 -6.29 -3.21 12.06
N ILE A 164 -6.23 -4.27 11.28
CA ILE A 164 -5.57 -5.52 11.66
C ILE A 164 -4.22 -5.59 10.95
N GLU A 165 -3.16 -5.68 11.73
CA GLU A 165 -1.80 -5.91 11.22
C GLU A 165 -1.31 -7.28 11.69
N VAL A 166 -0.84 -8.10 10.75
CA VAL A 166 -0.34 -9.46 11.03
C VAL A 166 1.13 -9.54 10.67
N SER A 167 1.95 -9.90 11.65
CA SER A 167 3.36 -10.25 11.47
C SER A 167 3.54 -11.75 11.57
N VAL A 168 4.23 -12.34 10.62
CA VAL A 168 4.56 -13.77 10.60
C VAL A 168 6.07 -13.94 10.61
N GLU A 169 6.57 -14.54 11.68
CA GLU A 169 7.99 -14.80 11.89
C GLU A 169 8.27 -16.31 11.89
N GLY A 170 9.51 -16.70 11.55
CA GLY A 170 9.94 -18.10 11.58
C GLY A 170 9.33 -19.00 10.49
N ALA A 171 8.60 -18.45 9.52
CA ALA A 171 8.10 -19.23 8.39
C ALA A 171 9.26 -19.75 7.52
N ARG A 172 9.02 -20.86 6.80
CA ARG A 172 10.00 -21.51 5.94
C ARG A 172 10.70 -20.56 4.95
N ASN A 173 9.99 -19.57 4.44
CA ASN A 173 10.48 -18.51 3.56
C ASN A 173 9.49 -17.34 3.53
N SER A 174 9.90 -16.24 2.91
CA SER A 174 9.08 -15.02 2.79
C SER A 174 7.75 -15.25 2.07
N SER A 175 7.71 -16.13 1.05
CA SER A 175 6.46 -16.45 0.34
C SER A 175 5.45 -17.14 1.25
N ALA A 176 5.89 -18.12 2.05
CA ALA A 176 5.05 -18.79 3.04
C ALA A 176 4.54 -17.80 4.12
N ALA A 177 5.41 -16.91 4.61
CA ALA A 177 5.03 -15.88 5.56
C ALA A 177 3.93 -14.95 5.01
N LYS A 178 4.09 -14.49 3.77
CA LYS A 178 3.10 -13.65 3.08
C LYS A 178 1.75 -14.37 2.89
N MET A 179 1.76 -15.63 2.47
CA MET A 179 0.54 -16.42 2.31
C MET A 179 -0.21 -16.60 3.62
N ILE A 180 0.50 -16.91 4.70
CA ILE A 180 -0.08 -17.05 6.03
C ILE A 180 -0.66 -15.72 6.49
N ALA A 181 0.10 -14.63 6.45
CA ALA A 181 -0.35 -13.31 6.86
C ALA A 181 -1.61 -12.87 6.07
N LYS A 182 -1.59 -13.05 4.75
CA LYS A 182 -2.71 -12.68 3.87
C LYS A 182 -3.96 -13.53 4.13
N SER A 183 -3.81 -14.83 4.42
CA SER A 183 -4.91 -15.69 4.82
C SER A 183 -5.57 -15.23 6.13
N ILE A 184 -4.77 -14.83 7.12
CA ILE A 184 -5.28 -14.35 8.40
C ILE A 184 -6.04 -13.03 8.23
N VAL A 185 -5.43 -12.00 7.61
CA VAL A 185 -6.10 -10.69 7.42
C VAL A 185 -7.28 -10.75 6.45
N GLY A 186 -7.32 -11.74 5.54
CA GLY A 186 -8.44 -11.99 4.62
C GLY A 186 -9.59 -12.78 5.25
N SER A 187 -9.39 -13.45 6.37
CA SER A 187 -10.39 -14.32 6.98
C SER A 187 -11.57 -13.52 7.58
N SER A 188 -12.78 -13.77 7.07
CA SER A 188 -14.00 -13.17 7.61
C SER A 188 -14.22 -13.57 9.08
N LEU A 189 -13.85 -14.80 9.46
CA LEU A 189 -13.94 -15.26 10.84
C LEU A 189 -13.00 -14.51 11.78
N VAL A 190 -11.77 -14.23 11.34
CA VAL A 190 -10.81 -13.41 12.10
C VAL A 190 -11.31 -11.97 12.20
N LYS A 191 -11.76 -11.37 11.11
CA LYS A 191 -12.29 -10.00 11.09
C LYS A 191 -13.48 -9.84 12.04
N THR A 192 -14.42 -10.77 12.05
CA THR A 192 -15.58 -10.72 12.97
C THR A 192 -15.18 -10.92 14.41
N ALA A 193 -14.16 -11.75 14.72
CA ALA A 193 -13.64 -11.87 16.07
C ALA A 193 -13.03 -10.56 16.57
N ILE A 194 -12.15 -9.95 15.75
CA ILE A 194 -11.52 -8.66 16.08
C ILE A 194 -12.56 -7.54 16.21
N PHE A 195 -13.56 -7.52 15.33
CA PHE A 195 -14.66 -6.56 15.42
C PHE A 195 -15.42 -6.70 16.75
N GLY A 196 -15.70 -7.94 17.16
CA GLY A 196 -16.38 -8.27 18.44
C GLY A 196 -15.48 -8.26 19.68
N GLU A 197 -14.21 -7.84 19.54
CA GLU A 197 -13.21 -7.80 20.63
C GLU A 197 -12.95 -9.16 21.29
N ASP A 198 -13.15 -10.23 20.51
CA ASP A 198 -12.90 -11.62 20.90
C ASP A 198 -11.48 -12.04 20.45
N PRO A 199 -10.53 -12.31 21.38
CA PRO A 199 -9.19 -12.78 21.06
C PRO A 199 -9.18 -14.24 20.62
N ASN A 200 -9.90 -14.56 19.55
CA ASN A 200 -10.18 -15.90 19.09
C ASN A 200 -8.99 -16.50 18.31
N TRP A 201 -8.01 -17.01 19.04
CA TRP A 201 -6.84 -17.66 18.44
C TRP A 201 -7.22 -18.88 17.57
N GLY A 202 -8.31 -19.58 17.86
CA GLY A 202 -8.79 -20.70 17.08
C GLY A 202 -9.13 -20.32 15.62
N ARG A 203 -9.72 -19.14 15.42
CA ARG A 203 -10.00 -18.60 14.07
C ARG A 203 -8.72 -18.20 13.34
N ILE A 204 -7.71 -17.75 14.07
CA ILE A 204 -6.39 -17.43 13.49
C ILE A 204 -5.73 -18.73 13.01
N ILE A 205 -5.68 -19.77 13.82
CA ILE A 205 -5.13 -21.09 13.43
C ILE A 205 -5.91 -21.69 12.26
N ALA A 206 -7.23 -21.59 12.24
CA ALA A 206 -8.03 -22.05 11.11
C ALA A 206 -7.64 -21.32 9.81
N ALA A 207 -7.41 -20.00 9.88
CA ALA A 207 -6.95 -19.22 8.72
C ALA A 207 -5.53 -19.63 8.26
N VAL A 208 -4.63 -19.97 9.18
CA VAL A 208 -3.31 -20.53 8.87
C VAL A 208 -3.46 -21.87 8.16
N GLY A 209 -4.34 -22.75 8.65
CA GLY A 209 -4.59 -24.08 8.09
C GLY A 209 -5.21 -24.07 6.68
N HIS A 210 -5.79 -22.96 6.23
CA HIS A 210 -6.29 -22.81 4.86
C HIS A 210 -5.19 -22.51 3.82
N THR A 211 -3.94 -22.34 4.27
CA THR A 211 -2.83 -22.08 3.35
C THR A 211 -2.18 -23.39 2.88
N ASP A 212 -1.71 -23.42 1.63
CA ASP A 212 -0.95 -24.54 1.08
C ASP A 212 0.52 -24.53 1.56
N THR A 213 0.77 -24.02 2.78
CA THR A 213 2.11 -23.97 3.35
C THR A 213 2.31 -25.08 4.37
N HIS A 214 3.48 -25.71 4.33
CA HIS A 214 3.86 -26.67 5.36
C HIS A 214 4.39 -25.94 6.60
N PHE A 215 3.79 -26.22 7.74
CA PHE A 215 4.23 -25.73 9.05
C PHE A 215 4.04 -26.83 10.10
N ASN A 216 4.77 -26.75 11.21
CA ASN A 216 4.55 -27.63 12.37
C ASN A 216 3.59 -26.94 13.33
N ILE A 217 2.41 -27.51 13.52
CA ILE A 217 1.37 -26.96 14.37
C ILE A 217 1.79 -26.88 15.85
N ASP A 218 2.66 -27.76 16.30
CA ASP A 218 3.15 -27.79 17.68
C ASP A 218 4.10 -26.63 18.02
N ASN A 219 4.58 -25.93 16.98
CA ASN A 219 5.55 -24.83 17.10
C ASN A 219 4.96 -23.49 16.67
N ILE A 220 3.64 -23.28 16.84
CA ILE A 220 2.99 -22.02 16.53
C ILE A 220 2.66 -21.28 17.82
N ASP A 221 3.22 -20.09 17.95
CA ASP A 221 2.84 -19.13 18.98
C ASP A 221 1.99 -18.02 18.37
N ILE A 222 0.95 -17.59 19.07
CA ILE A 222 0.07 -16.48 18.65
C ILE A 222 0.09 -15.41 19.72
N TYR A 223 0.42 -14.21 19.31
CA TYR A 223 0.41 -13.02 20.14
C TYR A 223 -0.66 -12.06 19.62
N ILE A 224 -1.58 -11.66 20.46
CA ILE A 224 -2.60 -10.65 20.15
C ILE A 224 -2.32 -9.45 21.03
N CYS A 225 -2.02 -8.32 20.42
CA CYS A 225 -1.76 -7.07 21.13
C CYS A 225 -2.55 -5.91 20.54
N LEU A 226 -2.90 -4.95 21.38
CA LEU A 226 -3.46 -3.67 20.97
C LEU A 226 -2.31 -2.68 20.82
N LEU A 227 -2.19 -2.09 19.62
CA LEU A 227 -1.34 -0.93 19.41
C LEU A 227 -2.15 0.31 19.80
N TYR A 228 -1.87 0.86 20.98
CA TYR A 228 -2.31 2.20 21.33
C TYR A 228 -1.39 3.19 20.63
N THR A 229 -1.92 3.94 19.67
CA THR A 229 -1.25 5.14 19.19
C THR A 229 -1.49 6.27 20.20
N SER A 230 -0.49 7.10 20.45
CA SER A 230 -0.52 8.19 21.43
C SER A 230 -1.62 9.26 21.19
N ASP A 231 -2.34 9.15 20.10
CA ASP A 231 -3.43 10.05 19.70
C ASP A 231 -4.81 9.65 20.27
N ALA A 232 -4.86 8.63 21.14
CA ALA A 232 -6.10 8.21 21.81
C ALA A 232 -6.25 8.78 23.22
N ALA A 233 -5.44 9.78 23.60
CA ALA A 233 -5.44 10.44 24.90
C ALA A 233 -5.66 11.95 24.74
N ASP A 234 -6.84 12.34 24.23
CA ASP A 234 -7.45 13.67 24.43
C ASP A 234 -8.98 13.54 24.45
#